data_825932f5ccb4a4a14fbed07d90b93ebe
#
_entry.id   825932f5ccb4a4a14fbed07d90b93ebe
#
_cell.length_a   1.000
_cell.length_b   1.000
_cell.length_c   1.000
_cell.angle_alpha   90.00
_cell.angle_beta   90.00
_cell.angle_gamma   90.00
#
_symmetry.space_group_name_H-M   'P 1'
#
loop_
_entity.id
_entity.type
_entity.pdbx_description
1 polymer ?
#
loop_
_entity_poly.entity_id
_entity_poly.type
_entity_poly.pdbx_seq_one_letter_code
_entity_poly.pdbx_strand_id
1 'polypeptide(L)'
;SGLYVPKNYDRHFRGWVSLRQAMASSLNVPAVRTIGMVGVNRFAEQLQRLGISLPHTGDYYGYSLALGSAEMSLLQLSNAYRALANGGRYSETRILFQPDQQQAAASASQPASKPALQPAFRQALDARASFIVSHILSDNNARIPTFGSNSVLHTRFWSAVKTGTSKDMRDNWALGYSE
;
A
#
# COMPACT_ATOMS: atom_id res chain seq x y z
N SER A 1 -24.90 8.43 -18.10
CA SER A 1 -23.92 7.90 -17.13
C SER A 1 -24.69 7.32 -15.95
N GLY A 2 -24.61 5.99 -15.74
CA GLY A 2 -25.29 5.33 -14.65
C GLY A 2 -24.66 5.67 -13.30
N LEU A 3 -25.47 5.67 -12.24
CA LEU A 3 -25.02 5.84 -10.87
C LEU A 3 -24.10 4.68 -10.48
N TYR A 4 -22.86 4.99 -10.04
CA TYR A 4 -21.95 3.98 -9.52
C TYR A 4 -22.42 3.51 -8.13
N VAL A 5 -22.83 2.25 -8.03
CA VAL A 5 -23.27 1.63 -6.76
C VAL A 5 -22.22 0.57 -6.37
N PRO A 6 -21.37 0.85 -5.37
CA PRO A 6 -20.38 -0.12 -4.92
C PRO A 6 -21.05 -1.31 -4.23
N LYS A 7 -20.48 -2.51 -4.44
CA LYS A 7 -20.95 -3.75 -3.80
C LYS A 7 -19.76 -4.46 -3.16
N ASN A 8 -19.99 -5.11 -2.02
CA ASN A 8 -19.04 -6.05 -1.45
C ASN A 8 -18.95 -7.29 -2.35
N TYR A 9 -17.86 -8.06 -2.23
CA TYR A 9 -17.65 -9.26 -3.05
C TYR A 9 -18.79 -10.27 -2.91
N ASP A 10 -19.28 -10.49 -1.69
CA ASP A 10 -20.40 -11.38 -1.37
C ASP A 10 -21.79 -10.76 -1.64
N ARG A 11 -21.84 -9.52 -2.16
CA ARG A 11 -23.05 -8.73 -2.45
C ARG A 11 -23.91 -8.39 -1.23
N HIS A 12 -23.40 -8.64 0.00
CA HIS A 12 -24.13 -8.32 1.22
C HIS A 12 -23.65 -6.99 1.82
N PHE A 13 -24.58 -6.23 2.35
CA PHE A 13 -24.30 -5.03 3.12
C PHE A 13 -24.21 -5.40 4.61
N ARG A 14 -23.15 -4.92 5.28
CA ARG A 14 -22.83 -5.29 6.67
C ARG A 14 -23.30 -4.28 7.71
N GLY A 15 -24.04 -3.24 7.28
CA GLY A 15 -24.41 -2.14 8.17
C GLY A 15 -23.16 -1.39 8.70
N TRP A 16 -23.17 -1.05 9.98
CA TRP A 16 -22.06 -0.39 10.64
C TRP A 16 -20.94 -1.40 10.92
N VAL A 17 -19.74 -1.10 10.45
CA VAL A 17 -18.52 -1.89 10.69
C VAL A 17 -17.40 -0.99 11.16
N SER A 18 -16.51 -1.51 12.01
CA SER A 18 -15.31 -0.78 12.40
C SER A 18 -14.34 -0.67 11.21
N LEU A 19 -13.48 0.36 11.23
CA LEU A 19 -12.40 0.50 10.24
C LEU A 19 -11.52 -0.76 10.19
N ARG A 20 -11.22 -1.34 11.34
CA ARG A 20 -10.45 -2.58 11.46
C ARG A 20 -11.10 -3.72 10.68
N GLN A 21 -12.36 -3.99 10.93
CA GLN A 21 -13.09 -5.06 10.25
C GLN A 21 -13.24 -4.77 8.76
N ALA A 22 -13.56 -3.53 8.38
CA ALA A 22 -13.71 -3.14 6.99
C ALA A 22 -12.44 -3.38 6.17
N MET A 23 -11.28 -2.96 6.70
CA MET A 23 -10.00 -3.10 6.00
C MET A 23 -9.49 -4.55 6.03
N ALA A 24 -9.48 -5.21 7.18
CA ALA A 24 -9.00 -6.59 7.31
C ALA A 24 -9.85 -7.58 6.51
N SER A 25 -11.16 -7.38 6.48
CA SER A 25 -12.11 -8.19 5.69
C SER A 25 -12.25 -7.74 4.23
N SER A 26 -11.47 -6.76 3.79
CA SER A 26 -11.45 -6.29 2.39
C SER A 26 -12.83 -5.85 1.87
N LEU A 27 -13.62 -5.15 2.67
CA LEU A 27 -14.95 -4.69 2.28
C LEU A 27 -14.87 -3.51 1.31
N ASN A 28 -15.50 -3.63 0.14
CA ASN A 28 -15.46 -2.63 -0.91
C ASN A 28 -16.26 -1.38 -0.56
N VAL A 29 -17.47 -1.55 -0.01
CA VAL A 29 -18.36 -0.42 0.28
C VAL A 29 -17.74 0.58 1.25
N PRO A 30 -17.15 0.18 2.39
CA PRO A 30 -16.44 1.11 3.27
C PRO A 30 -15.24 1.79 2.61
N ALA A 31 -14.47 1.07 1.77
CA ALA A 31 -13.33 1.64 1.04
C ALA A 31 -13.77 2.78 0.12
N VAL A 32 -14.85 2.56 -0.66
CA VAL A 32 -15.43 3.59 -1.54
C VAL A 32 -15.99 4.77 -0.76
N ARG A 33 -16.64 4.52 0.38
CA ARG A 33 -17.11 5.62 1.25
C ARG A 33 -15.95 6.44 1.82
N THR A 34 -14.86 5.77 2.19
CA THR A 34 -13.66 6.44 2.72
C THR A 34 -13.03 7.36 1.69
N ILE A 35 -12.87 6.92 0.43
CA ILE A 35 -12.31 7.80 -0.61
C ILE A 35 -13.24 8.97 -0.92
N GLY A 36 -14.57 8.78 -0.80
CA GLY A 36 -15.54 9.86 -0.92
C GLY A 36 -15.38 10.94 0.18
N MET A 37 -15.01 10.55 1.40
CA MET A 37 -14.74 11.49 2.50
C MET A 37 -13.36 12.16 2.37
N VAL A 38 -12.34 11.43 1.93
CA VAL A 38 -10.97 11.91 1.75
C VAL A 38 -10.86 12.82 0.52
N GLY A 39 -11.55 12.50 -0.54
CA GLY A 39 -11.44 13.10 -1.87
C GLY A 39 -10.48 12.33 -2.78
N VAL A 40 -10.92 12.05 -4.00
CA VAL A 40 -10.17 11.23 -4.97
C VAL A 40 -8.82 11.84 -5.35
N ASN A 41 -8.74 13.15 -5.51
CA ASN A 41 -7.50 13.85 -5.86
C ASN A 41 -6.47 13.79 -4.72
N ARG A 42 -6.90 13.99 -3.47
CA ARG A 42 -6.02 13.84 -2.29
C ARG A 42 -5.48 12.41 -2.15
N PHE A 43 -6.31 11.42 -2.48
CA PHE A 43 -5.86 10.04 -2.48
C PHE A 43 -4.85 9.77 -3.61
N ALA A 44 -5.09 10.32 -4.81
CA ALA A 44 -4.14 10.24 -5.93
C ALA A 44 -2.79 10.89 -5.59
N GLU A 45 -2.79 12.08 -4.97
CA GLU A 45 -1.58 12.73 -4.47
C GLU A 45 -0.83 11.86 -3.45
N GLN A 46 -1.57 11.17 -2.57
CA GLN A 46 -0.97 10.26 -1.58
C GLN A 46 -0.32 9.05 -2.26
N LEU A 47 -0.90 8.50 -3.32
CA LEU A 47 -0.30 7.45 -4.13
C LEU A 47 1.00 7.93 -4.80
N GLN A 48 1.01 9.15 -5.36
CA GLN A 48 2.22 9.75 -5.93
C GLN A 48 3.33 9.93 -4.87
N ARG A 49 2.97 10.31 -3.65
CA ARG A 49 3.94 10.37 -2.53
C ARG A 49 4.53 9.01 -2.18
N LEU A 50 3.86 7.93 -2.51
CA LEU A 50 4.35 6.54 -2.37
C LEU A 50 5.05 6.02 -3.63
N GLY A 51 5.36 6.89 -4.61
CA GLY A 51 6.04 6.51 -5.83
C GLY A 51 5.16 5.83 -6.87
N ILE A 52 3.85 5.87 -6.70
CA ILE A 52 2.88 5.33 -7.67
C ILE A 52 2.51 6.47 -8.62
N SER A 53 3.05 6.43 -9.82
CA SER A 53 2.74 7.41 -10.87
C SER A 53 1.40 7.07 -11.52
N LEU A 54 0.46 8.00 -11.43
CA LEU A 54 -0.84 7.87 -12.10
C LEU A 54 -0.81 8.69 -13.40
N PRO A 55 -1.18 8.09 -14.56
CA PRO A 55 -1.21 8.81 -15.83
C PRO A 55 -2.31 9.87 -15.92
N HIS A 56 -3.33 9.78 -15.05
CA HIS A 56 -4.46 10.71 -15.02
C HIS A 56 -4.72 11.24 -13.60
N THR A 57 -5.56 12.27 -13.52
CA THR A 57 -6.00 12.84 -12.22
C THR A 57 -6.92 11.89 -11.47
N GLY A 58 -7.10 12.11 -10.15
CA GLY A 58 -8.02 11.31 -9.35
C GLY A 58 -9.45 11.31 -9.90
N ASP A 59 -9.92 12.45 -10.44
CA ASP A 59 -11.27 12.58 -11.02
C ASP A 59 -11.50 11.67 -12.23
N TYR A 60 -10.46 11.38 -13.01
CA TYR A 60 -10.54 10.40 -14.11
C TYR A 60 -10.90 8.99 -13.60
N TYR A 61 -10.28 8.56 -12.52
CA TYR A 61 -10.52 7.25 -11.92
C TYR A 61 -11.81 7.22 -11.08
N GLY A 62 -12.18 8.36 -10.51
CA GLY A 62 -13.31 8.45 -9.61
C GLY A 62 -13.17 7.57 -8.37
N TYR A 63 -14.29 7.17 -7.78
CA TYR A 63 -14.32 6.35 -6.55
C TYR A 63 -13.77 4.92 -6.74
N SER A 64 -13.70 4.43 -7.98
CA SER A 64 -13.13 3.12 -8.29
C SER A 64 -11.64 3.03 -7.97
N LEU A 65 -10.95 4.18 -7.86
CA LEU A 65 -9.55 4.24 -7.42
C LEU A 65 -9.32 3.56 -6.07
N ALA A 66 -10.31 3.62 -5.16
CA ALA A 66 -10.24 2.90 -3.87
C ALA A 66 -10.23 1.38 -4.00
N LEU A 67 -10.66 0.86 -5.15
CA LEU A 67 -10.73 -0.57 -5.44
C LEU A 67 -9.67 -1.03 -6.45
N GLY A 68 -8.70 -0.17 -6.77
CA GLY A 68 -7.56 -0.52 -7.61
C GLY A 68 -7.82 -0.39 -9.10
N SER A 69 -8.60 0.61 -9.56
CA SER A 69 -8.82 0.87 -10.99
C SER A 69 -7.60 1.47 -11.70
N ALA A 70 -6.57 1.89 -10.97
CA ALA A 70 -5.33 2.38 -11.55
C ALA A 70 -4.33 1.23 -11.75
N GLU A 71 -3.76 1.15 -12.92
CA GLU A 71 -2.69 0.19 -13.23
C GLU A 71 -1.38 0.61 -12.56
N MET A 72 -0.65 -0.36 -12.02
CA MET A 72 0.65 -0.15 -11.42
C MET A 72 1.51 -1.41 -11.51
N SER A 73 2.83 -1.25 -11.52
CA SER A 73 3.73 -2.40 -11.53
C SER A 73 3.82 -3.04 -10.14
N LEU A 74 4.20 -4.33 -10.12
CA LEU A 74 4.49 -5.04 -8.87
C LEU A 74 5.57 -4.33 -8.06
N LEU A 75 6.60 -3.80 -8.72
CA LEU A 75 7.68 -3.07 -8.06
C LEU A 75 7.18 -1.80 -7.36
N GLN A 76 6.33 -1.00 -8.02
CA GLN A 76 5.75 0.20 -7.40
C GLN A 76 4.89 -0.16 -6.20
N LEU A 77 4.05 -1.18 -6.32
CA LEU A 77 3.17 -1.60 -5.24
C LEU A 77 3.97 -2.18 -4.06
N SER A 78 4.96 -3.04 -4.33
CA SER A 78 5.85 -3.58 -3.28
C SER A 78 6.63 -2.48 -2.57
N ASN A 79 7.09 -1.45 -3.30
CA ASN A 79 7.79 -0.32 -2.70
C ASN A 79 6.87 0.55 -1.81
N ALA A 80 5.61 0.70 -2.19
CA ALA A 80 4.61 1.38 -1.35
C ALA A 80 4.34 0.59 -0.04
N TYR A 81 4.27 -0.76 -0.10
CA TYR A 81 4.18 -1.61 1.09
C TYR A 81 5.45 -1.56 1.93
N ARG A 82 6.64 -1.47 1.31
CA ARG A 82 7.89 -1.21 2.04
C ARG A 82 7.84 0.11 2.81
N ALA A 83 7.23 1.15 2.26
CA ALA A 83 7.06 2.40 2.99
C ALA A 83 6.15 2.22 4.23
N LEU A 84 5.07 1.43 4.15
CA LEU A 84 4.25 1.06 5.32
C LEU A 84 5.09 0.32 6.37
N ALA A 85 5.87 -0.69 5.96
CA ALA A 85 6.75 -1.46 6.83
C ALA A 85 7.78 -0.57 7.56
N ASN A 86 8.24 0.50 6.91
CA ASN A 86 9.21 1.45 7.44
C ASN A 86 8.56 2.66 8.15
N GLY A 87 7.37 2.50 8.74
CA GLY A 87 6.70 3.57 9.46
C GLY A 87 6.35 4.79 8.59
N GLY A 88 6.00 4.56 7.33
CA GLY A 88 5.62 5.59 6.37
C GLY A 88 6.78 6.27 5.64
N ARG A 89 8.02 5.79 5.82
CA ARG A 89 9.22 6.32 5.16
C ARG A 89 9.42 5.70 3.79
N TYR A 90 9.32 6.50 2.76
CA TYR A 90 9.52 6.10 1.37
C TYR A 90 10.92 6.45 0.88
N SER A 91 11.50 5.60 0.06
CA SER A 91 12.67 5.91 -0.79
C SER A 91 12.53 5.23 -2.16
N GLU A 92 13.22 5.76 -3.14
CA GLU A 92 13.35 5.11 -4.45
C GLU A 92 13.97 3.72 -4.32
N THR A 93 13.55 2.79 -5.21
CA THR A 93 14.19 1.48 -5.33
C THR A 93 15.49 1.60 -6.12
N ARG A 94 16.53 0.90 -5.67
CA ARG A 94 17.81 0.78 -6.38
C ARG A 94 18.00 -0.66 -6.80
N ILE A 95 18.24 -0.88 -8.08
CA ILE A 95 18.46 -2.21 -8.65
C ILE A 95 19.96 -2.56 -8.66
N LEU A 96 20.83 -1.54 -8.73
CA LEU A 96 22.27 -1.74 -8.76
C LEU A 96 22.86 -1.42 -7.38
N PHE A 97 23.69 -2.33 -6.88
CA PHE A 97 24.53 -2.08 -5.73
C PHE A 97 25.66 -1.13 -6.17
N GLN A 98 25.68 0.07 -5.60
CA GLN A 98 26.87 0.93 -5.66
C GLN A 98 27.64 0.69 -4.37
N PRO A 99 28.84 0.05 -4.42
CA PRO A 99 29.68 -0.09 -3.24
C PRO A 99 29.99 1.33 -2.72
N ASP A 100 29.94 1.48 -1.41
CA ASP A 100 30.26 2.75 -0.76
C ASP A 100 31.63 3.21 -1.24
N GLN A 101 31.69 4.37 -1.89
CA GLN A 101 32.96 4.97 -2.33
C GLN A 101 33.91 5.30 -1.16
N GLN A 102 33.49 5.10 0.08
CA GLN A 102 34.35 5.25 1.27
C GLN A 102 35.50 4.24 1.31
N GLN A 103 35.37 3.04 0.73
CA GLN A 103 36.49 2.10 0.65
C GLN A 103 37.44 2.41 -0.50
N ALA A 104 36.99 3.10 -1.54
CA ALA A 104 37.88 3.54 -2.63
C ALA A 104 38.66 4.80 -2.30
N ALA A 105 38.20 5.62 -1.35
CA ALA A 105 38.89 6.86 -0.94
C ALA A 105 40.08 6.61 -0.02
N ALA A 106 40.24 5.44 0.57
CA ALA A 106 41.38 5.08 1.41
C ALA A 106 42.69 4.85 0.58
N SER A 107 42.59 4.76 -0.74
CA SER A 107 43.70 4.54 -1.65
C SER A 107 44.01 5.68 -2.63
N ALA A 108 43.29 6.79 -2.58
CA ALA A 108 43.47 7.92 -3.47
C ALA A 108 43.56 9.24 -2.70
N SER A 109 44.70 9.91 -2.79
CA SER A 109 44.99 11.21 -2.18
C SER A 109 44.31 12.39 -2.87
N GLN A 110 43.02 12.31 -3.16
CA GLN A 110 42.21 13.43 -3.67
C GLN A 110 40.99 13.69 -2.78
N PRO A 111 40.67 14.97 -2.48
CA PRO A 111 39.53 15.30 -1.64
C PRO A 111 38.24 14.89 -2.34
N ALA A 112 37.55 13.88 -1.79
CA ALA A 112 36.27 13.40 -2.27
C ALA A 112 35.15 14.43 -2.04
N SER A 113 34.82 15.17 -3.07
CA SER A 113 33.65 16.04 -3.11
C SER A 113 32.48 15.27 -3.70
N LYS A 114 31.81 14.46 -2.89
CA LYS A 114 30.37 14.16 -2.93
C LYS A 114 30.04 13.08 -1.88
N PRO A 115 29.16 13.37 -0.91
CA PRO A 115 28.74 12.33 0.02
C PRO A 115 28.03 11.21 -0.76
N ALA A 116 28.34 9.96 -0.42
CA ALA A 116 27.59 8.80 -0.89
C ALA A 116 26.11 9.09 -0.69
N LEU A 117 25.34 9.09 -1.78
CA LEU A 117 23.90 9.33 -1.74
C LEU A 117 23.25 8.17 -0.98
N GLN A 118 23.16 8.30 0.34
CA GLN A 118 22.21 7.48 1.10
C GLN A 118 20.83 7.68 0.47
N PRO A 119 20.02 6.62 0.32
CA PRO A 119 18.69 6.78 -0.23
C PRO A 119 17.96 7.84 0.60
N ALA A 120 17.63 8.97 -0.04
CA ALA A 120 16.93 10.04 0.63
C ALA A 120 15.53 9.53 1.01
N PHE A 121 15.39 9.14 2.28
CA PHE A 121 14.07 8.79 2.82
C PHE A 121 13.26 10.06 3.01
N ARG A 122 12.00 10.03 2.57
CA ARG A 122 11.02 11.07 2.87
C ARG A 122 9.83 10.46 3.62
N GLN A 123 9.24 11.20 4.54
CA GLN A 123 8.03 10.77 5.20
C GLN A 123 6.86 10.92 4.22
N ALA A 124 6.38 9.80 3.68
CA ALA A 124 5.26 9.76 2.74
C ALA A 124 3.92 9.53 3.44
N LEU A 125 3.90 8.78 4.55
CA LEU A 125 2.73 8.55 5.41
C LEU A 125 3.04 8.97 6.84
N ASP A 126 2.04 9.34 7.60
CA ASP A 126 2.19 9.54 9.05
C ASP A 126 2.58 8.19 9.71
N ALA A 127 3.57 8.23 10.62
CA ALA A 127 4.08 7.01 11.25
C ALA A 127 3.00 6.31 12.11
N ARG A 128 2.14 7.08 12.77
CA ARG A 128 1.02 6.53 13.57
C ARG A 128 -0.03 5.88 12.67
N ALA A 129 -0.33 6.50 11.52
CA ALA A 129 -1.24 5.92 10.54
C ALA A 129 -0.67 4.62 9.97
N SER A 130 0.63 4.58 9.64
CA SER A 130 1.33 3.37 9.17
C SER A 130 1.26 2.25 10.22
N PHE A 131 1.48 2.57 11.50
CA PHE A 131 1.36 1.61 12.59
C PHE A 131 -0.07 1.06 12.71
N ILE A 132 -1.10 1.92 12.69
CA ILE A 132 -2.49 1.49 12.77
C ILE A 132 -2.86 0.59 11.60
N VAL A 133 -2.47 0.95 10.37
CA VAL A 133 -2.72 0.13 9.17
C VAL A 133 -2.02 -1.22 9.28
N SER A 134 -0.74 -1.25 9.67
CA SER A 134 0.02 -2.48 9.87
C SER A 134 -0.64 -3.39 10.91
N HIS A 135 -1.07 -2.82 12.03
CA HIS A 135 -1.76 -3.54 13.10
C HIS A 135 -3.13 -4.10 12.64
N ILE A 136 -3.85 -3.39 11.78
CA ILE A 136 -5.10 -3.89 11.18
C ILE A 136 -4.81 -5.03 10.20
N LEU A 137 -3.80 -4.87 9.35
CA LEU A 137 -3.43 -5.86 8.34
C LEU A 137 -2.78 -7.13 8.92
N SER A 138 -2.32 -7.10 10.16
CA SER A 138 -1.83 -8.29 10.89
C SER A 138 -2.91 -9.00 11.72
N ASP A 139 -4.10 -8.42 11.84
CA ASP A 139 -5.18 -8.94 12.67
C ASP A 139 -5.94 -10.08 11.98
N ASN A 140 -5.55 -11.32 12.28
CA ASN A 140 -6.19 -12.50 11.72
C ASN A 140 -7.66 -12.65 12.16
N ASN A 141 -8.01 -12.22 13.37
CA ASN A 141 -9.39 -12.31 13.87
C ASN A 141 -10.31 -11.37 13.10
N ALA A 142 -9.85 -10.17 12.78
CA ALA A 142 -10.63 -9.21 11.99
C ALA A 142 -10.86 -9.66 10.54
N ARG A 143 -10.10 -10.65 10.02
CA ARG A 143 -10.28 -11.25 8.71
C ARG A 143 -11.32 -12.36 8.66
N ILE A 144 -11.60 -13.01 9.79
CA ILE A 144 -12.46 -14.20 9.86
C ILE A 144 -13.78 -14.03 9.10
N PRO A 145 -14.50 -12.90 9.17
CA PRO A 145 -15.79 -12.74 8.50
C PRO A 145 -15.75 -12.92 6.98
N THR A 146 -14.58 -12.71 6.34
CA THR A 146 -14.42 -12.86 4.89
C THR A 146 -13.57 -14.07 4.51
N PHE A 147 -12.51 -14.35 5.26
CA PHE A 147 -11.51 -15.36 4.90
C PHE A 147 -11.56 -16.64 5.73
N GLY A 148 -12.45 -16.69 6.73
CA GLY A 148 -12.56 -17.83 7.65
C GLY A 148 -11.42 -17.92 8.67
N SER A 149 -11.59 -18.78 9.68
CA SER A 149 -10.61 -18.98 10.75
C SER A 149 -9.32 -19.70 10.30
N ASN A 150 -9.40 -20.51 9.24
CA ASN A 150 -8.28 -21.25 8.65
C ASN A 150 -7.75 -20.57 7.38
N SER A 151 -7.69 -19.25 7.38
CA SER A 151 -7.21 -18.50 6.23
C SER A 151 -5.74 -18.82 5.91
N VAL A 152 -5.43 -19.03 4.63
CA VAL A 152 -4.06 -19.17 4.12
C VAL A 152 -3.21 -17.90 4.32
N LEU A 153 -3.85 -16.77 4.66
CA LEU A 153 -3.18 -15.53 5.00
C LEU A 153 -2.64 -15.52 6.44
N HIS A 154 -2.94 -16.54 7.23
CA HIS A 154 -2.41 -16.71 8.58
C HIS A 154 -1.02 -17.34 8.50
N THR A 155 -0.01 -16.55 8.70
CA THR A 155 1.39 -17.01 8.73
C THR A 155 1.80 -17.46 10.13
N ARG A 156 2.90 -18.26 10.24
CA ARG A 156 3.46 -18.71 11.52
C ARG A 156 4.24 -17.61 12.24
N PHE A 157 4.49 -16.49 11.60
CA PHE A 157 5.19 -15.32 12.11
C PHE A 157 4.30 -14.09 11.92
N TRP A 158 4.63 -13.01 12.61
CA TRP A 158 3.91 -11.75 12.41
C TRP A 158 4.00 -11.29 10.96
N SER A 159 2.88 -10.97 10.37
CA SER A 159 2.82 -10.39 9.03
C SER A 159 1.60 -9.51 8.84
N ALA A 160 1.80 -8.40 8.18
CA ALA A 160 0.71 -7.54 7.69
C ALA A 160 0.43 -7.89 6.22
N VAL A 161 -0.78 -8.38 5.93
CA VAL A 161 -1.13 -8.91 4.60
C VAL A 161 -2.42 -8.30 4.09
N LYS A 162 -2.45 -7.99 2.80
CA LYS A 162 -3.66 -7.55 2.08
C LYS A 162 -3.76 -8.24 0.73
N THR A 163 -4.96 -8.71 0.43
CA THR A 163 -5.31 -9.25 -0.89
C THR A 163 -5.93 -8.19 -1.77
N GLY A 164 -5.80 -8.36 -3.08
CA GLY A 164 -6.50 -7.60 -4.10
C GLY A 164 -6.94 -8.53 -5.23
N THR A 165 -8.13 -8.28 -5.75
CA THR A 165 -8.66 -9.03 -6.90
C THR A 165 -9.26 -8.04 -7.87
N SER A 166 -8.78 -8.03 -9.11
CA SER A 166 -9.33 -7.18 -10.17
C SER A 166 -10.65 -7.73 -10.71
N LYS A 167 -11.30 -6.94 -11.54
CA LYS A 167 -12.54 -7.34 -12.21
C LYS A 167 -12.31 -8.64 -12.99
N ASP A 168 -13.27 -9.56 -12.89
CA ASP A 168 -13.25 -10.87 -13.56
C ASP A 168 -12.05 -11.75 -13.15
N MET A 169 -11.47 -11.51 -11.97
CA MET A 169 -10.33 -12.26 -11.41
C MET A 169 -9.09 -12.29 -12.32
N ARG A 170 -8.89 -11.27 -13.14
CA ARG A 170 -7.75 -11.21 -14.06
C ARG A 170 -6.43 -11.10 -13.31
N ASP A 171 -6.41 -10.33 -12.23
CA ASP A 171 -5.26 -10.18 -11.35
C ASP A 171 -5.65 -10.56 -9.93
N ASN A 172 -4.89 -11.46 -9.33
CA ASN A 172 -5.06 -11.88 -7.96
C ASN A 172 -3.73 -11.70 -7.23
N TRP A 173 -3.74 -10.81 -6.26
CA TRP A 173 -2.55 -10.39 -5.53
C TRP A 173 -2.71 -10.64 -4.04
N ALA A 174 -1.62 -11.07 -3.43
CA ALA A 174 -1.45 -11.04 -1.99
C ALA A 174 -0.12 -10.34 -1.71
N LEU A 175 -0.18 -9.21 -1.01
CA LEU A 175 0.99 -8.43 -0.63
C LEU A 175 1.06 -8.35 0.88
N GLY A 176 2.28 -8.42 1.38
CA GLY A 176 2.51 -8.33 2.80
C GLY A 176 3.97 -8.05 3.11
N TYR A 177 4.23 -7.85 4.39
CA TYR A 177 5.56 -7.69 4.97
C TYR A 177 5.57 -8.26 6.38
N SER A 178 6.75 -8.63 6.82
CA SER A 178 7.07 -9.07 8.18
C SER A 178 8.19 -8.19 8.75
N GLU A 179 8.46 -8.36 10.02
CA GLU A 179 9.64 -7.83 10.70
C GLU A 179 10.90 -8.60 10.29
#